data_1d280697a08c57ad787855baf40438dc
#
_entry.id   1d280697a08c57ad787855baf40438dc
#
_cell.length_a   1.000
_cell.length_b   1.000
_cell.length_c   1.000
_cell.angle_alpha   90.00
_cell.angle_beta   90.00
_cell.angle_gamma   90.00
#
_symmetry.space_group_name_H-M   'P 1'
#
loop_
_entity.id
_entity.type
_entity.pdbx_description
1 polymer ?
#
loop_
_entity_poly.entity_id
_entity_poly.type
_entity_poly.pdbx_seq_one_letter_code
_entity_poly.pdbx_strand_id
1 'polypeptide(L)'
;MNPSKLSSLLLTLSLIFISQASCALYEEVCKAAAEESARCLQVLKDQPRIALAKNDMELSKLVVEFALKKGTEAQNYLKEMMKTNPAPAIKDCATTHYDGVVGSFRSSLGELKSDTETANYDAKAAGDGAETCDVALAKAKINIPAISALNKEIKLISKIAFLATDRLPEQ
;
A
#
# COMPACT_ATOMS: atom_id res chain seq x y z
N MET A 1 52.93 40.82 -43.02
CA MET A 1 52.10 39.72 -43.46
C MET A 1 51.62 38.98 -42.20
N ASN A 2 50.33 39.08 -41.92
CA ASN A 2 49.74 38.63 -40.67
C ASN A 2 49.49 37.11 -40.67
N PRO A 3 49.85 36.38 -39.63
CA PRO A 3 49.40 35.04 -39.47
C PRO A 3 47.95 34.99 -38.93
N SER A 4 47.14 34.23 -39.61
CA SER A 4 45.75 34.00 -39.39
C SER A 4 45.46 33.53 -37.96
N LYS A 5 44.51 34.20 -37.31
CA LYS A 5 43.95 33.76 -36.06
C LYS A 5 43.06 32.55 -36.32
N LEU A 6 43.55 31.35 -35.97
CA LEU A 6 42.72 30.17 -35.81
C LEU A 6 41.86 30.37 -34.57
N SER A 7 40.62 30.72 -34.81
CA SER A 7 39.60 30.73 -33.76
C SER A 7 39.24 29.32 -33.40
N SER A 8 39.78 28.85 -32.28
CA SER A 8 39.41 27.56 -31.72
C SER A 8 38.00 27.65 -31.15
N LEU A 9 37.04 27.19 -31.94
CA LEU A 9 35.67 26.97 -31.47
C LEU A 9 35.69 25.76 -30.56
N LEU A 10 35.90 25.99 -29.27
CA LEU A 10 35.63 24.98 -28.24
C LEU A 10 34.11 24.78 -28.17
N LEU A 11 33.63 23.77 -28.94
CA LEU A 11 32.31 23.19 -28.72
C LEU A 11 32.33 22.51 -27.35
N THR A 12 31.94 23.23 -26.34
CA THR A 12 31.54 22.61 -25.08
C THR A 12 30.25 21.83 -25.31
N LEU A 13 30.40 20.54 -25.63
CA LEU A 13 29.30 19.59 -25.57
C LEU A 13 28.89 19.50 -24.12
N SER A 14 27.95 20.34 -23.70
CA SER A 14 27.20 20.14 -22.46
C SER A 14 26.39 18.88 -22.65
N LEU A 15 26.96 17.77 -22.19
CA LEU A 15 26.21 16.54 -21.93
C LEU A 15 25.20 16.91 -20.84
N ILE A 16 24.03 17.33 -21.27
CA ILE A 16 22.82 17.34 -20.43
C ILE A 16 22.56 15.86 -20.17
N PHE A 17 23.10 15.35 -19.07
CA PHE A 17 22.56 14.15 -18.47
C PHE A 17 21.14 14.48 -18.07
N ILE A 18 20.20 14.19 -18.99
CA ILE A 18 18.80 14.02 -18.63
C ILE A 18 18.83 12.78 -17.75
N SER A 19 19.04 13.00 -16.45
CA SER A 19 18.71 12.01 -15.45
C SER A 19 17.24 11.72 -15.68
N GLN A 20 16.95 10.63 -16.41
CA GLN A 20 15.63 10.05 -16.36
C GLN A 20 15.48 9.65 -14.89
N ALA A 21 14.83 10.52 -14.12
CA ALA A 21 14.34 10.15 -12.82
C ALA A 21 13.41 8.98 -13.06
N SER A 22 13.94 7.75 -12.94
CA SER A 22 13.10 6.57 -12.92
C SER A 22 12.16 6.77 -11.75
N CYS A 23 10.87 6.91 -12.06
CA CYS A 23 9.84 6.96 -11.05
C CYS A 23 10.01 5.72 -10.17
N ALA A 24 10.05 5.88 -8.87
CA ALA A 24 10.16 4.74 -7.99
C ALA A 24 8.92 3.84 -8.16
N LEU A 25 9.09 2.53 -8.11
CA LEU A 25 8.00 1.58 -8.40
C LEU A 25 6.75 1.86 -7.56
N TYR A 26 6.92 2.26 -6.29
CA TYR A 26 5.78 2.60 -5.43
C TYR A 26 5.01 3.86 -5.92
N GLU A 27 5.67 4.79 -6.60
CA GLU A 27 5.01 5.98 -7.16
C GLU A 27 4.10 5.61 -8.33
N GLU A 28 4.48 4.60 -9.13
CA GLU A 28 3.63 4.05 -10.17
C GLU A 28 2.40 3.35 -9.61
N VAL A 29 2.56 2.56 -8.54
CA VAL A 29 1.44 1.97 -7.79
C VAL A 29 0.52 3.07 -7.26
N CYS A 30 1.07 4.12 -6.65
CA CYS A 30 0.27 5.23 -6.15
C CYS A 30 -0.43 6.02 -7.26
N LYS A 31 0.17 6.15 -8.43
CA LYS A 31 -0.48 6.75 -9.61
C LYS A 31 -1.70 5.93 -10.04
N ALA A 32 -1.59 4.60 -10.03
CA ALA A 32 -2.70 3.70 -10.33
C ALA A 32 -3.84 3.76 -9.28
N ALA A 33 -3.56 4.24 -8.06
CA ALA A 33 -4.58 4.42 -7.02
C ALA A 33 -5.60 5.54 -7.32
N ALA A 34 -5.41 6.31 -8.39
CA ALA A 34 -6.30 7.37 -8.89
C ALA A 34 -6.57 8.45 -7.81
N GLU A 35 -7.82 8.60 -7.37
CA GLU A 35 -8.22 9.61 -6.37
C GLU A 35 -7.48 9.47 -5.04
N GLU A 36 -7.00 8.27 -4.70
CA GLU A 36 -6.24 8.00 -3.48
C GLU A 36 -4.72 8.18 -3.67
N SER A 37 -4.25 8.63 -4.85
CA SER A 37 -2.82 8.73 -5.19
C SER A 37 -2.02 9.55 -4.18
N ALA A 38 -2.51 10.71 -3.78
CA ALA A 38 -1.83 11.58 -2.82
C ALA A 38 -1.70 10.91 -1.44
N ARG A 39 -2.74 10.20 -0.98
CA ARG A 39 -2.71 9.46 0.29
C ARG A 39 -1.80 8.25 0.22
N CYS A 40 -1.80 7.53 -0.90
CA CYS A 40 -0.88 6.43 -1.16
C CYS A 40 0.57 6.89 -1.02
N LEU A 41 0.95 7.97 -1.70
CA LEU A 41 2.29 8.56 -1.59
C LEU A 41 2.62 8.94 -0.15
N GLN A 42 1.68 9.55 0.57
CA GLN A 42 1.87 9.91 1.97
C GLN A 42 2.13 8.69 2.86
N VAL A 43 1.42 7.58 2.64
CA VAL A 43 1.57 6.33 3.41
C VAL A 43 2.89 5.63 3.11
N LEU A 44 3.31 5.59 1.83
CA LEU A 44 4.47 4.81 1.42
C LEU A 44 5.80 5.56 1.49
N LYS A 45 5.84 6.90 1.37
CA LYS A 45 7.08 7.69 1.40
C LYS A 45 7.91 7.48 2.67
N ASP A 46 7.24 7.23 3.79
CA ASP A 46 7.89 7.04 5.08
C ASP A 46 8.30 5.56 5.32
N GLN A 47 8.24 4.74 4.25
CA GLN A 47 8.64 3.34 4.26
C GLN A 47 9.92 3.15 3.40
N PRO A 48 11.12 3.35 3.98
CA PRO A 48 12.37 3.38 3.18
C PRO A 48 12.62 2.10 2.38
N ARG A 49 12.23 0.93 2.91
CA ARG A 49 12.40 -0.34 2.21
C ARG A 49 11.53 -0.41 0.96
N ILE A 50 10.27 0.10 1.03
CA ILE A 50 9.35 0.15 -0.10
C ILE A 50 9.88 1.12 -1.16
N ALA A 51 10.37 2.29 -0.74
CA ALA A 51 10.93 3.29 -1.65
C ALA A 51 12.16 2.79 -2.42
N LEU A 52 12.89 1.82 -1.89
CA LEU A 52 14.11 1.24 -2.47
C LEU A 52 13.89 -0.10 -3.17
N ALA A 53 12.65 -0.55 -3.33
CA ALA A 53 12.32 -1.80 -4.02
C ALA A 53 12.84 -1.79 -5.47
N LYS A 54 13.49 -2.88 -5.89
CA LYS A 54 14.22 -2.97 -7.17
C LYS A 54 13.39 -3.58 -8.30
N ASN A 55 12.31 -4.27 -7.96
CA ASN A 55 11.41 -4.93 -8.91
C ASN A 55 10.02 -5.09 -8.27
N ASP A 56 9.04 -5.44 -9.11
CA ASP A 56 7.64 -5.56 -8.68
C ASP A 56 7.44 -6.67 -7.63
N MET A 57 8.18 -7.78 -7.69
CA MET A 57 8.10 -8.85 -6.69
C MET A 57 8.58 -8.37 -5.31
N GLU A 58 9.68 -7.65 -5.26
CA GLU A 58 10.19 -7.05 -4.01
C GLU A 58 9.24 -5.99 -3.48
N LEU A 59 8.72 -5.12 -4.36
CA LEU A 59 7.74 -4.11 -4.02
C LEU A 59 6.48 -4.74 -3.42
N SER A 60 5.87 -5.70 -4.12
CA SER A 60 4.65 -6.39 -3.70
C SER A 60 4.84 -7.05 -2.34
N LYS A 61 5.95 -7.77 -2.15
CA LYS A 61 6.28 -8.38 -0.86
C LYS A 61 6.35 -7.35 0.26
N LEU A 62 7.09 -6.26 0.08
CA LEU A 62 7.26 -5.22 1.10
C LEU A 62 5.96 -4.49 1.41
N VAL A 63 5.13 -4.25 0.39
CA VAL A 63 3.81 -3.61 0.57
C VAL A 63 2.86 -4.54 1.32
N VAL A 64 2.81 -5.84 0.99
CA VAL A 64 1.96 -6.80 1.70
C VAL A 64 2.45 -7.06 3.12
N GLU A 65 3.77 -7.11 3.37
CA GLU A 65 4.35 -7.14 4.73
C GLU A 65 3.91 -5.92 5.56
N PHE A 66 3.96 -4.74 4.96
CA PHE A 66 3.47 -3.50 5.59
C PHE A 66 1.96 -3.56 5.86
N ALA A 67 1.17 -4.04 4.91
CA ALA A 67 -0.27 -4.21 5.04
C ALA A 67 -0.64 -5.20 6.17
N LEU A 68 0.03 -6.34 6.25
CA LEU A 68 -0.15 -7.31 7.32
C LEU A 68 0.19 -6.72 8.69
N LYS A 69 1.28 -5.98 8.79
CA LYS A 69 1.65 -5.27 10.02
C LYS A 69 0.55 -4.30 10.43
N LYS A 70 0.09 -3.45 9.51
CA LYS A 70 -0.97 -2.47 9.77
C LYS A 70 -2.31 -3.11 10.13
N GLY A 71 -2.71 -4.17 9.43
CA GLY A 71 -3.90 -4.94 9.76
C GLY A 71 -3.84 -5.54 11.18
N THR A 72 -2.67 -6.06 11.57
CA THR A 72 -2.45 -6.60 12.92
C THR A 72 -2.49 -5.52 14.00
N GLU A 73 -1.86 -4.36 13.76
CA GLU A 73 -1.91 -3.20 14.66
C GLU A 73 -3.36 -2.72 14.85
N ALA A 74 -4.10 -2.64 13.75
CA ALA A 74 -5.51 -2.24 13.74
C ALA A 74 -6.39 -3.23 14.52
N GLN A 75 -6.19 -4.53 14.31
CA GLN A 75 -6.90 -5.56 15.07
C GLN A 75 -6.61 -5.47 16.57
N ASN A 76 -5.36 -5.28 16.94
CA ASN A 76 -4.96 -5.14 18.35
C ASN A 76 -5.63 -3.93 18.99
N TYR A 77 -5.67 -2.79 18.29
CA TYR A 77 -6.39 -1.60 18.76
C TYR A 77 -7.87 -1.88 19.00
N LEU A 78 -8.55 -2.59 18.08
CA LEU A 78 -9.95 -2.98 18.24
C LEU A 78 -10.15 -3.95 19.41
N LYS A 79 -9.24 -4.90 19.62
CA LYS A 79 -9.26 -5.83 20.76
C LYS A 79 -9.11 -5.10 22.10
N GLU A 80 -8.29 -4.08 22.17
CA GLU A 80 -8.19 -3.24 23.37
C GLU A 80 -9.48 -2.42 23.58
N MET A 81 -10.03 -1.84 22.51
CA MET A 81 -11.28 -1.09 22.58
C MET A 81 -12.45 -1.97 23.04
N MET A 82 -12.51 -3.24 22.60
CA MET A 82 -13.53 -4.21 23.01
C MET A 82 -13.53 -4.44 24.52
N LYS A 83 -12.40 -4.31 25.22
CA LYS A 83 -12.32 -4.48 26.68
C LYS A 83 -13.07 -3.37 27.43
N THR A 84 -13.07 -2.17 26.87
CA THR A 84 -13.71 -0.98 27.49
C THR A 84 -15.09 -0.71 26.92
N ASN A 85 -15.39 -1.19 25.72
CA ASN A 85 -16.67 -1.07 25.04
C ASN A 85 -17.06 -2.42 24.40
N PRO A 86 -17.69 -3.33 25.18
CA PRO A 86 -17.99 -4.70 24.74
C PRO A 86 -19.23 -4.80 23.84
N ALA A 87 -19.62 -3.76 23.11
CA ALA A 87 -20.74 -3.80 22.18
C ALA A 87 -20.51 -4.91 21.13
N PRO A 88 -21.54 -5.72 20.78
CA PRO A 88 -21.40 -6.83 19.86
C PRO A 88 -20.73 -6.46 18.53
N ALA A 89 -21.11 -5.32 17.93
CA ALA A 89 -20.50 -4.87 16.68
C ALA A 89 -19.00 -4.55 16.81
N ILE A 90 -18.54 -4.03 17.97
CA ILE A 90 -17.11 -3.79 18.22
C ILE A 90 -16.37 -5.13 18.39
N LYS A 91 -16.99 -6.07 19.08
CA LYS A 91 -16.46 -7.44 19.21
C LYS A 91 -16.32 -8.09 17.83
N ASP A 92 -17.35 -8.02 16.98
CA ASP A 92 -17.32 -8.60 15.64
C ASP A 92 -16.23 -7.92 14.76
N CYS A 93 -16.06 -6.60 14.86
CA CYS A 93 -14.95 -5.90 14.24
C CYS A 93 -13.60 -6.46 14.69
N ALA A 94 -13.38 -6.53 16.02
CA ALA A 94 -12.08 -6.91 16.61
C ALA A 94 -11.69 -8.38 16.34
N THR A 95 -12.69 -9.25 16.12
CA THR A 95 -12.51 -10.69 15.90
C THR A 95 -12.85 -11.04 14.45
N THR A 96 -14.07 -11.39 14.13
CA THR A 96 -14.49 -11.95 12.84
C THR A 96 -14.00 -11.13 11.64
N HIS A 97 -14.22 -9.81 11.65
CA HIS A 97 -13.87 -8.98 10.48
C HIS A 97 -12.36 -8.77 10.37
N TYR A 98 -11.68 -8.47 11.47
CA TYR A 98 -10.24 -8.24 11.44
C TYR A 98 -9.40 -9.51 11.49
N ASP A 99 -9.94 -10.64 11.94
CA ASP A 99 -9.32 -11.96 11.66
C ASP A 99 -9.30 -12.22 10.14
N GLY A 100 -10.35 -11.82 9.42
CA GLY A 100 -10.38 -11.82 7.96
C GLY A 100 -9.32 -10.91 7.35
N VAL A 101 -9.25 -9.64 7.77
CA VAL A 101 -8.24 -8.68 7.30
C VAL A 101 -6.82 -9.23 7.43
N VAL A 102 -6.46 -9.68 8.64
CA VAL A 102 -5.12 -10.21 8.93
C VAL A 102 -4.87 -11.53 8.20
N GLY A 103 -5.89 -12.40 8.13
CA GLY A 103 -5.85 -13.66 7.40
C GLY A 103 -5.57 -13.46 5.92
N SER A 104 -6.32 -12.57 5.27
CA SER A 104 -6.16 -12.27 3.83
C SER A 104 -4.78 -11.67 3.52
N PHE A 105 -4.28 -10.69 4.29
CA PHE A 105 -2.92 -10.19 4.06
C PHE A 105 -1.85 -11.26 4.29
N ARG A 106 -2.04 -12.17 5.25
CA ARG A 106 -1.11 -13.28 5.48
C ARG A 106 -1.13 -14.29 4.34
N SER A 107 -2.31 -14.63 3.83
CA SER A 107 -2.48 -15.51 2.67
C SER A 107 -1.83 -14.87 1.44
N SER A 108 -2.16 -13.62 1.13
CA SER A 108 -1.54 -12.86 0.05
C SER A 108 -0.01 -12.93 0.10
N LEU A 109 0.59 -12.71 1.29
CA LEU A 109 2.04 -12.78 1.46
C LEU A 109 2.61 -14.18 1.20
N GLY A 110 1.88 -15.22 1.61
CA GLY A 110 2.25 -16.63 1.41
C GLY A 110 2.24 -17.05 -0.06
N GLU A 111 1.28 -16.54 -0.84
CA GLU A 111 1.04 -16.95 -2.22
C GLU A 111 1.83 -16.14 -3.27
N LEU A 112 2.52 -15.06 -2.89
CA LEU A 112 3.22 -14.18 -3.85
C LEU A 112 4.14 -14.89 -4.85
N LYS A 113 4.68 -16.07 -4.50
CA LYS A 113 5.63 -16.80 -5.34
C LYS A 113 5.03 -18.02 -6.03
N SER A 114 3.93 -18.54 -5.56
CA SER A 114 3.31 -19.78 -6.00
C SER A 114 2.01 -19.57 -6.76
N ASP A 115 1.30 -18.51 -6.45
CA ASP A 115 -0.01 -18.17 -7.01
C ASP A 115 -0.25 -16.66 -6.88
N THR A 116 0.20 -15.92 -7.88
CA THR A 116 0.11 -14.45 -7.89
C THR A 116 -1.33 -13.96 -8.03
N GLU A 117 -2.21 -14.73 -8.66
CA GLU A 117 -3.64 -14.41 -8.79
C GLU A 117 -4.33 -14.49 -7.44
N THR A 118 -4.13 -15.59 -6.70
CA THR A 118 -4.64 -15.73 -5.30
C THR A 118 -4.05 -14.65 -4.39
N ALA A 119 -2.75 -14.36 -4.49
CA ALA A 119 -2.11 -13.30 -3.72
C ALA A 119 -2.76 -11.93 -3.97
N ASN A 120 -3.07 -11.61 -5.22
CA ASN A 120 -3.73 -10.37 -5.63
C ASN A 120 -5.17 -10.31 -5.11
N TYR A 121 -5.94 -11.40 -5.27
CA TYR A 121 -7.30 -11.51 -4.75
C TYR A 121 -7.34 -11.28 -3.23
N ASP A 122 -6.47 -11.95 -2.49
CA ASP A 122 -6.41 -11.86 -1.03
C ASP A 122 -5.98 -10.46 -0.55
N ALA A 123 -5.04 -9.82 -1.25
CA ALA A 123 -4.68 -8.43 -0.97
C ALA A 123 -5.89 -7.49 -1.05
N LYS A 124 -6.78 -7.71 -2.04
CA LYS A 124 -8.03 -6.96 -2.21
C LYS A 124 -9.06 -7.32 -1.14
N ALA A 125 -9.27 -8.63 -0.89
CA ALA A 125 -10.27 -9.13 0.05
C ALA A 125 -10.04 -8.65 1.50
N ALA A 126 -8.80 -8.34 1.87
CA ALA A 126 -8.50 -7.74 3.17
C ALA A 126 -9.26 -6.43 3.43
N GLY A 127 -9.52 -5.62 2.40
CA GLY A 127 -10.29 -4.39 2.51
C GLY A 127 -11.76 -4.61 2.86
N ASP A 128 -12.33 -5.74 2.43
CA ASP A 128 -13.73 -6.07 2.66
C ASP A 128 -14.02 -6.31 4.16
N GLY A 129 -13.06 -6.82 4.92
CA GLY A 129 -13.19 -6.97 6.37
C GLY A 129 -13.34 -5.62 7.07
N ALA A 130 -12.57 -4.61 6.67
CA ALA A 130 -12.68 -3.26 7.21
C ALA A 130 -14.01 -2.57 6.81
N GLU A 131 -14.46 -2.78 5.56
CA GLU A 131 -15.77 -2.29 5.10
C GLU A 131 -16.92 -2.94 5.88
N THR A 132 -16.86 -4.25 6.09
CA THR A 132 -17.88 -4.98 6.86
C THR A 132 -17.94 -4.52 8.31
N CYS A 133 -16.79 -4.16 8.91
CA CYS A 133 -16.75 -3.54 10.24
C CYS A 133 -17.50 -2.19 10.25
N ASP A 134 -17.25 -1.31 9.25
CA ASP A 134 -17.99 -0.04 9.12
C ASP A 134 -19.50 -0.27 9.03
N VAL A 135 -19.94 -1.25 8.22
CA VAL A 135 -21.35 -1.62 8.07
C VAL A 135 -21.95 -2.14 9.36
N ALA A 136 -21.24 -3.00 10.11
CA ALA A 136 -21.71 -3.54 11.38
C ALA A 136 -21.91 -2.44 12.43
N LEU A 137 -20.96 -1.50 12.53
CA LEU A 137 -21.05 -0.35 13.42
C LEU A 137 -22.22 0.57 13.05
N ALA A 138 -22.40 0.85 11.76
CA ALA A 138 -23.49 1.69 11.27
C ALA A 138 -24.86 1.06 11.59
N LYS A 139 -25.03 -0.25 11.38
CA LYS A 139 -26.26 -1.00 11.74
C LYS A 139 -26.54 -0.93 13.25
N ALA A 140 -25.50 -1.00 14.07
CA ALA A 140 -25.61 -0.87 15.50
C ALA A 140 -25.77 0.58 15.98
N LYS A 141 -25.78 1.58 15.08
CA LYS A 141 -25.81 3.03 15.37
C LYS A 141 -24.64 3.46 16.27
N ILE A 142 -23.51 2.79 16.17
CA ILE A 142 -22.27 3.11 16.88
C ILE A 142 -21.41 4.00 15.98
N ASN A 143 -21.13 5.22 16.45
CA ASN A 143 -20.25 6.16 15.75
C ASN A 143 -19.00 6.39 16.60
N ILE A 144 -17.88 5.77 16.19
CA ILE A 144 -16.57 5.94 16.80
C ILE A 144 -15.60 6.40 15.70
N PRO A 145 -15.30 7.71 15.61
CA PRO A 145 -14.48 8.27 14.54
C PRO A 145 -13.11 7.59 14.39
N ALA A 146 -12.52 7.14 15.49
CA ALA A 146 -11.24 6.44 15.48
C ALA A 146 -11.31 5.10 14.74
N ILE A 147 -12.40 4.32 14.88
CA ILE A 147 -12.58 3.07 14.14
C ILE A 147 -12.82 3.37 12.65
N SER A 148 -13.64 4.36 12.34
CA SER A 148 -13.88 4.77 10.94
C SER A 148 -12.58 5.22 10.24
N ALA A 149 -11.73 5.98 10.95
CA ALA A 149 -10.43 6.39 10.41
C ALA A 149 -9.51 5.17 10.17
N LEU A 150 -9.48 4.23 11.12
CA LEU A 150 -8.74 2.99 11.05
C LEU A 150 -9.17 2.15 9.83
N ASN A 151 -10.49 1.94 9.66
CA ASN A 151 -11.04 1.18 8.56
C ASN A 151 -10.72 1.83 7.21
N LYS A 152 -10.79 3.17 7.10
CA LYS A 152 -10.38 3.90 5.90
C LYS A 152 -8.90 3.70 5.57
N GLU A 153 -8.03 3.68 6.58
CA GLU A 153 -6.61 3.40 6.38
C GLU A 153 -6.38 1.98 5.87
N ILE A 154 -7.02 0.97 6.47
CA ILE A 154 -6.89 -0.43 6.04
C ILE A 154 -7.43 -0.63 4.63
N LYS A 155 -8.57 -0.04 4.27
CA LYS A 155 -9.10 -0.10 2.90
C LYS A 155 -8.12 0.50 1.88
N LEU A 156 -7.49 1.63 2.21
CA LEU A 156 -6.46 2.22 1.36
C LEU A 156 -5.25 1.30 1.22
N ILE A 157 -4.75 0.75 2.33
CA ILE A 157 -3.58 -0.14 2.32
C ILE A 157 -3.89 -1.43 1.54
N SER A 158 -5.10 -1.99 1.66
CA SER A 158 -5.56 -3.12 0.86
C SER A 158 -5.56 -2.79 -0.65
N LYS A 159 -6.07 -1.63 -1.03
CA LYS A 159 -6.02 -1.14 -2.42
C LYS A 159 -4.58 -1.00 -2.93
N ILE A 160 -3.68 -0.47 -2.11
CA ILE A 160 -2.25 -0.34 -2.47
C ILE A 160 -1.61 -1.72 -2.65
N ALA A 161 -1.89 -2.67 -1.74
CA ALA A 161 -1.39 -4.03 -1.82
C ALA A 161 -1.91 -4.74 -3.08
N PHE A 162 -3.22 -4.63 -3.38
CA PHE A 162 -3.82 -5.11 -4.60
C PHE A 162 -3.12 -4.56 -5.85
N LEU A 163 -2.92 -3.25 -5.94
CA LEU A 163 -2.27 -2.61 -7.09
C LEU A 163 -0.79 -2.99 -7.22
N ALA A 164 -0.11 -3.26 -6.11
CA ALA A 164 1.27 -3.73 -6.15
C ALA A 164 1.35 -5.18 -6.64
N THR A 165 0.47 -6.07 -6.18
CA THR A 165 0.44 -7.49 -6.58
C THR A 165 -0.09 -7.68 -8.00
N ASP A 166 -0.97 -6.80 -8.49
CA ASP A 166 -1.48 -6.77 -9.87
C ASP A 166 -0.38 -6.57 -10.95
N ARG A 167 0.79 -6.10 -10.54
CA ARG A 167 1.95 -5.93 -11.42
C ARG A 167 2.77 -7.21 -11.61
N LEU A 168 2.45 -8.25 -10.86
CA LEU A 168 3.14 -9.53 -10.97
C LEU A 168 2.61 -10.32 -12.17
N PRO A 169 3.48 -11.05 -12.89
CA PRO A 169 3.02 -11.93 -13.94
C PRO A 169 2.16 -13.06 -13.36
N GLU A 170 1.13 -13.45 -14.09
CA GLU A 170 0.32 -14.62 -13.76
C GLU A 170 1.20 -15.89 -13.71
N GLN A 171 0.99 -16.72 -12.72
CA GLN A 171 1.71 -17.99 -12.53
C GLN A 171 0.72 -19.12 -12.32
#